data_e6a44af857c613e1a7fe5ac044c2f6ad
#
_entry.id   e6a44af857c613e1a7fe5ac044c2f6ad
#
_cell.length_a   1.000
_cell.length_b   1.000
_cell.length_c   1.000
_cell.angle_alpha   90.00
_cell.angle_beta   90.00
_cell.angle_gamma   90.00
#
_symmetry.space_group_name_H-M   'P 1'
#
loop_
_entity.id
_entity.type
_entity.pdbx_description
1 polymer ?
#
loop_
_entity_poly.entity_id
_entity_poly.type
_entity_poly.pdbx_seq_one_letter_code
_entity_poly.pdbx_strand_id
1 'polypeptide(L)'
;MQTKIGSVRPIRAAASTALALAELALGVFLTPQAPRAQSTEPLHPYVSPWKTPWDYEGPRGNDHWADLDPAYAACKGKEQSPIDIRTTQKVTLPALRFEYHSGPLQYVINNAHTIRVNYYAPGSGDFLVVGDERYQLTQFHFHRPSEEYVHGKQYDMVLHLMHQTSEGKVAGVAVLLKAGTANRAVQEIWDHMPATEGQNLVNGLDLNPALMLPGNTAAYYMYQGSVTAPPCTEGVTWFVLKTPITVSPEQISAFAKLYPDDVRPLQPLNGRIVNESK
;
A
#
# COMPACT_ATOMS: atom_id res chain seq x y z
N MET A 1 -30.43 87.28 -22.08
CA MET A 1 -31.87 87.51 -21.74
C MET A 1 -32.14 86.68 -20.47
N GLN A 2 -32.37 87.44 -19.38
CA GLN A 2 -33.03 87.13 -18.10
C GLN A 2 -32.58 85.80 -17.33
N THR A 3 -31.71 85.93 -16.31
CA THR A 3 -31.97 86.28 -14.87
C THR A 3 -33.18 85.58 -14.20
N LYS A 4 -32.89 84.80 -13.10
CA LYS A 4 -33.49 84.87 -11.76
C LYS A 4 -32.82 83.82 -10.88
N ILE A 5 -32.02 84.17 -9.97
CA ILE A 5 -32.01 84.67 -8.58
C ILE A 5 -33.10 83.95 -7.65
N GLY A 6 -32.57 83.38 -6.60
CA GLY A 6 -33.21 83.23 -5.30
C GLY A 6 -33.39 81.79 -4.93
N SER A 7 -33.02 81.31 -3.79
CA SER A 7 -33.21 81.83 -2.45
C SER A 7 -32.40 80.98 -1.46
N VAL A 8 -31.69 81.65 -0.60
CA VAL A 8 -31.01 81.09 0.60
C VAL A 8 -32.03 80.87 1.71
N ARG A 9 -31.99 79.76 2.43
CA ARG A 9 -32.42 79.68 3.84
C ARG A 9 -31.89 78.35 4.46
N PRO A 10 -31.91 78.12 5.79
CA PRO A 10 -30.70 78.19 6.60
C PRO A 10 -30.37 76.87 7.26
N ILE A 11 -29.17 76.90 7.83
CA ILE A 11 -28.57 75.85 8.76
C ILE A 11 -29.51 75.45 9.88
N ARG A 12 -29.71 74.13 10.04
CA ARG A 12 -30.11 73.57 11.32
C ARG A 12 -29.05 72.54 11.69
N ALA A 13 -28.39 72.75 12.81
CA ALA A 13 -27.53 71.84 13.48
C ALA A 13 -28.35 70.63 13.96
N ALA A 14 -27.89 69.42 13.72
CA ALA A 14 -28.41 68.21 14.34
C ALA A 14 -27.25 67.38 14.86
N ALA A 15 -27.46 66.95 16.06
CA ALA A 15 -26.52 66.36 16.99
C ALA A 15 -25.71 65.16 16.48
N SER A 16 -24.46 65.16 16.89
CA SER A 16 -23.56 63.99 16.81
C SER A 16 -24.07 62.89 17.74
N THR A 17 -24.55 61.80 17.19
CA THR A 17 -24.67 60.53 17.90
C THR A 17 -23.48 59.66 17.50
N ALA A 18 -22.54 59.55 18.43
CA ALA A 18 -21.41 58.62 18.33
C ALA A 18 -21.93 57.18 18.39
N LEU A 19 -21.88 56.48 17.29
CA LEU A 19 -22.11 55.01 17.23
C LEU A 19 -20.77 54.35 17.62
N ALA A 20 -20.75 53.80 18.83
CA ALA A 20 -19.67 52.93 19.26
C ALA A 20 -19.72 51.62 18.45
N LEU A 21 -18.75 51.43 17.59
CA LEU A 21 -18.47 50.14 16.97
C LEU A 21 -17.87 49.23 18.03
N ALA A 22 -18.69 48.28 18.53
CA ALA A 22 -18.20 47.16 19.32
C ALA A 22 -17.48 46.17 18.36
N GLU A 23 -16.16 46.15 18.36
CA GLU A 23 -15.39 45.08 17.74
C GLU A 23 -15.67 43.79 18.51
N LEU A 24 -16.42 42.87 17.94
CA LEU A 24 -16.48 41.48 18.37
C LEU A 24 -15.21 40.82 17.95
N ALA A 25 -14.20 40.78 18.85
CA ALA A 25 -13.06 39.88 18.71
C ALA A 25 -13.56 38.44 18.86
N LEU A 26 -13.74 37.72 17.75
CA LEU A 26 -13.89 36.28 17.77
C LEU A 26 -12.57 35.68 18.23
N GLY A 27 -12.45 35.48 19.55
CA GLY A 27 -11.39 34.67 20.13
C GLY A 27 -11.54 33.23 19.65
N VAL A 28 -10.71 32.82 18.69
CA VAL A 28 -10.51 31.42 18.39
C VAL A 28 -9.87 30.78 19.60
N PHE A 29 -10.70 30.18 20.47
CA PHE A 29 -10.21 29.32 21.52
C PHE A 29 -9.64 28.06 20.86
N LEU A 30 -8.32 28.05 20.64
CA LEU A 30 -7.56 26.83 20.41
C LEU A 30 -7.69 26.01 21.70
N THR A 31 -8.65 25.10 21.75
CA THR A 31 -8.68 24.08 22.77
C THR A 31 -7.42 23.24 22.61
N PRO A 32 -6.57 23.12 23.65
CA PRO A 32 -5.43 22.23 23.59
C PRO A 32 -6.00 20.82 23.32
N GLN A 33 -5.60 20.24 22.18
CA GLN A 33 -5.89 18.85 21.90
C GLN A 33 -5.25 18.02 23.01
N ALA A 34 -6.05 17.33 23.79
CA ALA A 34 -5.53 16.42 24.80
C ALA A 34 -4.58 15.42 24.13
N PRO A 35 -3.43 15.11 24.74
CA PRO A 35 -2.51 14.11 24.22
C PRO A 35 -3.35 12.82 24.02
N ARG A 36 -3.32 12.30 22.80
CA ARG A 36 -4.01 11.06 22.43
C ARG A 36 -3.42 9.98 23.33
N ALA A 37 -4.24 9.41 24.21
CA ALA A 37 -3.80 8.35 25.09
C ALA A 37 -3.21 7.24 24.25
N GLN A 38 -1.92 6.95 24.49
CA GLN A 38 -1.28 5.76 23.94
C GLN A 38 -2.05 4.57 24.49
N SER A 39 -2.59 3.73 23.60
CA SER A 39 -3.24 2.51 24.01
C SER A 39 -2.22 1.64 24.73
N THR A 40 -2.43 1.42 26.02
CA THR A 40 -1.68 0.47 26.83
C THR A 40 -2.20 -0.96 26.64
N GLU A 41 -2.71 -1.28 25.46
CA GLU A 41 -3.04 -2.65 25.15
C GLU A 41 -1.76 -3.49 25.25
N PRO A 42 -1.78 -4.62 25.97
CA PRO A 42 -0.62 -5.49 26.06
C PRO A 42 -0.25 -5.95 24.66
N LEU A 43 1.04 -5.90 24.36
CA LEU A 43 1.63 -6.40 23.12
C LEU A 43 1.13 -7.84 22.91
N HIS A 44 0.19 -8.04 22.00
CA HIS A 44 -0.18 -9.38 21.61
C HIS A 44 1.04 -10.00 20.92
N PRO A 45 1.54 -11.16 21.41
CA PRO A 45 2.66 -11.82 20.77
C PRO A 45 2.28 -12.13 19.31
N TYR A 46 3.25 -11.97 18.40
CA TYR A 46 3.05 -12.42 17.02
C TYR A 46 2.67 -13.90 17.03
N VAL A 47 1.61 -14.24 16.33
CA VAL A 47 1.18 -15.62 16.10
C VAL A 47 1.28 -15.89 14.61
N SER A 48 2.04 -16.90 14.23
CA SER A 48 2.12 -17.32 12.83
C SER A 48 0.73 -17.66 12.29
N PRO A 49 0.36 -17.15 11.10
CA PRO A 49 -0.93 -17.48 10.49
C PRO A 49 -0.98 -18.91 9.93
N TRP A 50 0.16 -19.58 9.84
CA TRP A 50 0.26 -20.93 9.28
C TRP A 50 0.21 -21.99 10.37
N LYS A 51 -0.75 -22.90 10.27
CA LYS A 51 -0.85 -24.08 11.16
C LYS A 51 0.21 -25.11 10.83
N THR A 52 0.49 -25.29 9.53
CA THR A 52 1.49 -26.21 9.02
C THR A 52 2.69 -25.39 8.53
N PRO A 53 3.89 -25.58 9.13
CA PRO A 53 5.10 -24.90 8.70
C PRO A 53 5.49 -25.27 7.27
N TRP A 54 5.99 -24.28 6.54
CA TRP A 54 6.52 -24.44 5.20
C TRP A 54 7.78 -23.58 5.03
N ASP A 55 8.54 -23.82 3.99
CA ASP A 55 9.76 -23.09 3.65
C ASP A 55 9.80 -22.87 2.13
N TYR A 56 10.75 -22.05 1.66
CA TYR A 56 10.98 -21.90 0.23
C TYR A 56 11.82 -23.05 -0.35
N GLU A 57 12.64 -23.72 0.48
CA GLU A 57 13.55 -24.80 0.07
C GLU A 57 13.46 -26.01 0.98
N GLY A 58 14.10 -27.11 0.56
CA GLY A 58 14.21 -28.34 1.34
C GLY A 58 12.93 -29.14 1.45
N PRO A 59 12.77 -29.99 2.48
CA PRO A 59 11.65 -30.94 2.60
C PRO A 59 10.27 -30.28 2.73
N ARG A 60 10.22 -28.99 3.08
CA ARG A 60 8.99 -28.19 3.18
C ARG A 60 8.94 -27.08 2.12
N GLY A 61 9.81 -27.18 1.12
CA GLY A 61 9.95 -26.20 0.05
C GLY A 61 8.83 -26.21 -0.98
N ASN A 62 8.97 -25.33 -1.95
CA ASN A 62 7.97 -25.05 -2.98
C ASN A 62 7.36 -26.28 -3.66
N ASP A 63 8.18 -27.29 -3.96
CA ASP A 63 7.75 -28.48 -4.67
C ASP A 63 6.84 -29.40 -3.81
N HIS A 64 6.83 -29.19 -2.50
CA HIS A 64 6.12 -30.02 -1.53
C HIS A 64 4.91 -29.31 -0.91
N TRP A 65 4.74 -28.02 -1.10
CA TRP A 65 3.70 -27.25 -0.41
C TRP A 65 2.32 -27.89 -0.43
N ALA A 66 1.87 -28.34 -1.60
CA ALA A 66 0.54 -28.94 -1.73
C ALA A 66 0.37 -30.27 -1.00
N ASP A 67 1.47 -30.92 -0.62
CA ASP A 67 1.48 -32.22 0.07
C ASP A 67 1.70 -32.06 1.59
N LEU A 68 2.05 -30.87 2.06
CA LEU A 68 2.30 -30.60 3.48
C LEU A 68 1.00 -30.58 4.28
N ASP A 69 -0.09 -30.08 3.69
CA ASP A 69 -1.37 -29.91 4.35
C ASP A 69 -2.50 -29.94 3.30
N PRO A 70 -3.63 -30.62 3.56
CA PRO A 70 -4.80 -30.55 2.68
C PRO A 70 -5.27 -29.11 2.39
N ALA A 71 -5.09 -28.19 3.33
CA ALA A 71 -5.38 -26.76 3.13
C ALA A 71 -4.49 -26.09 2.06
N TYR A 72 -3.34 -26.69 1.73
CA TYR A 72 -2.40 -26.17 0.72
C TYR A 72 -2.57 -26.84 -0.65
N ALA A 73 -3.60 -27.66 -0.85
CA ALA A 73 -3.86 -28.36 -2.11
C ALA A 73 -3.95 -27.42 -3.33
N ALA A 74 -4.39 -26.17 -3.11
CA ALA A 74 -4.45 -25.16 -4.17
C ALA A 74 -3.06 -24.83 -4.76
N CYS A 75 -1.95 -25.14 -4.09
CA CYS A 75 -0.60 -24.94 -4.63
C CYS A 75 -0.32 -25.77 -5.90
N LYS A 76 -1.12 -26.79 -6.21
CA LYS A 76 -1.15 -27.54 -7.47
C LYS A 76 -2.21 -27.03 -8.47
N GLY A 77 -2.82 -25.88 -8.20
CA GLY A 77 -3.83 -25.27 -9.06
C GLY A 77 -3.26 -24.84 -10.43
N LYS A 78 -4.14 -24.36 -11.29
CA LYS A 78 -3.78 -23.99 -12.67
C LYS A 78 -3.63 -22.49 -12.89
N GLU A 79 -4.14 -21.68 -11.97
CA GLU A 79 -4.05 -20.22 -12.04
C GLU A 79 -3.06 -19.66 -11.01
N GLN A 80 -1.92 -20.32 -10.91
CA GLN A 80 -0.91 -20.00 -9.90
C GLN A 80 -0.04 -18.81 -10.27
N SER A 81 0.49 -18.12 -9.25
CA SER A 81 1.46 -17.01 -9.31
C SER A 81 2.75 -17.41 -8.59
N PRO A 82 3.89 -16.74 -8.89
CA PRO A 82 4.11 -15.71 -9.90
C PRO A 82 4.22 -16.27 -11.32
N ILE A 83 4.24 -15.38 -12.33
CA ILE A 83 4.43 -15.73 -13.74
C ILE A 83 5.52 -14.88 -14.39
N ASP A 84 6.04 -15.34 -15.55
CA ASP A 84 6.81 -14.49 -16.45
C ASP A 84 5.87 -13.83 -17.48
N ILE A 85 5.77 -12.52 -17.44
CA ILE A 85 4.93 -11.72 -18.35
C ILE A 85 5.68 -11.54 -19.68
N ARG A 86 5.42 -12.40 -20.66
CA ARG A 86 6.07 -12.36 -21.99
C ARG A 86 5.16 -11.89 -23.11
N THR A 87 3.97 -12.47 -23.16
CA THR A 87 2.98 -12.17 -24.22
C THR A 87 1.78 -11.50 -23.57
N THR A 88 1.40 -10.35 -24.10
CA THR A 88 0.32 -9.54 -23.55
C THR A 88 -0.70 -9.13 -24.61
N GLN A 89 -1.93 -8.86 -24.19
CA GLN A 89 -2.95 -8.23 -25.03
C GLN A 89 -3.12 -6.77 -24.60
N LYS A 90 -2.80 -5.83 -25.48
CA LYS A 90 -3.04 -4.41 -25.23
C LYS A 90 -4.52 -4.11 -25.31
N VAL A 91 -5.10 -3.73 -24.18
CA VAL A 91 -6.53 -3.41 -24.06
C VAL A 91 -6.73 -2.11 -23.27
N THR A 92 -7.90 -1.53 -23.36
CA THR A 92 -8.26 -0.42 -22.47
C THR A 92 -8.61 -1.01 -21.13
N LEU A 93 -7.73 -0.79 -20.15
CA LEU A 93 -7.93 -1.20 -18.77
C LEU A 93 -8.44 -0.02 -17.93
N PRO A 94 -9.19 -0.26 -16.84
CA PRO A 94 -9.62 0.79 -15.93
C PRO A 94 -8.42 1.46 -15.26
N ALA A 95 -8.52 2.74 -14.92
CA ALA A 95 -7.49 3.43 -14.16
C ALA A 95 -7.38 2.84 -12.75
N LEU A 96 -6.15 2.65 -12.28
CA LEU A 96 -5.87 2.33 -10.88
C LEU A 96 -5.83 3.64 -10.09
N ARG A 97 -6.71 3.81 -9.11
CA ARG A 97 -6.69 4.94 -8.19
C ARG A 97 -6.33 4.45 -6.81
N PHE A 98 -5.24 4.97 -6.28
CA PHE A 98 -4.75 4.66 -4.94
C PHE A 98 -5.21 5.78 -4.00
N GLU A 99 -6.14 5.47 -3.15
CA GLU A 99 -6.64 6.37 -2.10
C GLU A 99 -5.93 5.99 -0.80
N TYR A 100 -4.62 6.28 -0.74
CA TYR A 100 -3.77 5.98 0.41
C TYR A 100 -3.47 7.26 1.19
N HIS A 101 -3.47 7.13 2.51
CA HIS A 101 -3.27 8.22 3.43
C HIS A 101 -2.09 7.95 4.37
N SER A 102 -1.58 9.00 4.98
CA SER A 102 -0.62 8.84 6.07
C SER A 102 -1.34 8.37 7.31
N GLY A 103 -0.86 7.31 7.91
CA GLY A 103 -1.43 6.73 9.12
C GLY A 103 -0.36 6.02 9.96
N PRO A 104 -0.67 5.71 11.23
CA PRO A 104 0.31 5.13 12.14
C PRO A 104 0.78 3.76 11.66
N LEU A 105 2.09 3.61 11.49
CA LEU A 105 2.75 2.33 11.34
C LEU A 105 2.81 1.68 12.72
N GLN A 106 1.99 0.66 12.97
CA GLN A 106 1.92 0.04 14.30
C GLN A 106 2.96 -1.04 14.49
N TYR A 107 3.10 -1.95 13.53
CA TYR A 107 4.01 -3.09 13.63
C TYR A 107 4.71 -3.36 12.31
N VAL A 108 6.00 -3.64 12.40
CA VAL A 108 6.75 -4.34 11.35
C VAL A 108 6.95 -5.78 11.80
N ILE A 109 6.60 -6.71 10.94
CA ILE A 109 6.52 -8.13 11.23
C ILE A 109 7.57 -8.88 10.40
N ASN A 110 8.38 -9.68 11.06
CA ASN A 110 9.13 -10.75 10.44
C ASN A 110 8.34 -12.05 10.66
N ASN A 111 7.73 -12.59 9.60
CA ASN A 111 6.84 -13.75 9.70
C ASN A 111 7.54 -15.07 9.36
N ALA A 112 8.87 -15.13 9.45
CA ALA A 112 9.75 -16.22 9.06
C ALA A 112 9.87 -16.45 7.53
N HIS A 113 9.10 -15.72 6.70
CA HIS A 113 9.10 -15.86 5.25
C HIS A 113 9.33 -14.54 4.52
N THR A 114 9.04 -13.41 5.16
CA THR A 114 9.24 -12.05 4.63
C THR A 114 9.09 -11.00 5.73
N ILE A 115 9.38 -9.76 5.39
CA ILE A 115 9.01 -8.58 6.18
C ILE A 115 7.66 -8.05 5.69
N ARG A 116 6.71 -7.96 6.62
CA ARG A 116 5.32 -7.61 6.36
C ARG A 116 4.86 -6.47 7.26
N VAL A 117 3.98 -5.64 6.73
CA VAL A 117 3.23 -4.63 7.48
C VAL A 117 1.74 -4.90 7.31
N ASN A 118 1.03 -5.08 8.42
CA ASN A 118 -0.42 -5.21 8.40
C ASN A 118 -1.08 -3.83 8.46
N TYR A 119 -2.01 -3.60 7.57
CA TYR A 119 -2.80 -2.38 7.46
C TYR A 119 -4.22 -2.60 7.98
N TYR A 120 -4.32 -3.31 9.10
CA TYR A 120 -5.62 -3.72 9.65
C TYR A 120 -6.07 -2.71 10.71
N ALA A 121 -6.49 -1.52 10.29
CA ALA A 121 -7.36 -0.71 11.14
C ALA A 121 -8.74 -0.64 10.45
N PRO A 122 -9.81 -1.15 11.07
CA PRO A 122 -11.16 -0.91 10.56
C PRO A 122 -11.36 0.59 10.34
N GLY A 123 -11.59 1.00 9.09
CA GLY A 123 -11.73 2.40 8.72
C GLY A 123 -10.44 3.15 8.42
N SER A 124 -9.29 2.47 8.16
CA SER A 124 -8.04 3.12 7.73
C SER A 124 -8.21 3.96 6.46
N GLY A 125 -9.22 3.66 5.65
CA GLY A 125 -9.54 4.47 4.46
C GLY A 125 -8.56 4.26 3.29
N ASP A 126 -7.63 3.32 3.37
CA ASP A 126 -6.67 3.05 2.31
C ASP A 126 -7.23 2.04 1.31
N PHE A 127 -7.46 2.51 0.07
CA PHE A 127 -8.10 1.70 -0.96
C PHE A 127 -7.35 1.77 -2.29
N LEU A 128 -7.36 0.65 -2.99
CA LEU A 128 -7.22 0.59 -4.43
C LEU A 128 -8.63 0.62 -5.04
N VAL A 129 -8.87 1.55 -5.96
CA VAL A 129 -10.14 1.63 -6.68
C VAL A 129 -9.89 1.32 -8.15
N VAL A 130 -10.63 0.33 -8.68
CA VAL A 130 -10.51 -0.17 -10.05
C VAL A 130 -11.90 -0.20 -10.68
N GLY A 131 -12.20 0.76 -11.56
CA GLY A 131 -13.57 0.98 -12.01
C GLY A 131 -14.48 1.34 -10.83
N ASP A 132 -15.52 0.54 -10.61
CA ASP A 132 -16.47 0.72 -9.50
C ASP A 132 -16.11 -0.10 -8.25
N GLU A 133 -15.10 -0.96 -8.34
CA GLU A 133 -14.67 -1.85 -7.25
C GLU A 133 -13.69 -1.12 -6.32
N ARG A 134 -13.92 -1.25 -5.01
CA ARG A 134 -13.04 -0.71 -3.96
C ARG A 134 -12.44 -1.88 -3.17
N TYR A 135 -11.12 -1.97 -3.20
CA TYR A 135 -10.34 -2.97 -2.49
C TYR A 135 -9.57 -2.31 -1.34
N GLN A 136 -9.88 -2.65 -0.11
CA GLN A 136 -9.17 -2.12 1.07
C GLN A 136 -7.78 -2.72 1.16
N LEU A 137 -6.75 -1.89 1.39
CA LEU A 137 -5.40 -2.37 1.69
C LEU A 137 -5.40 -3.14 3.01
N THR A 138 -4.99 -4.40 2.96
CA THR A 138 -4.96 -5.28 4.14
C THR A 138 -3.56 -5.45 4.70
N GLN A 139 -2.57 -5.55 3.82
CA GLN A 139 -1.17 -5.68 4.19
C GLN A 139 -0.28 -5.43 2.98
N PHE A 140 1.01 -5.20 3.23
CA PHE A 140 2.03 -5.29 2.20
C PHE A 140 3.28 -6.00 2.73
N HIS A 141 4.05 -6.57 1.82
CA HIS A 141 5.26 -7.34 2.11
C HIS A 141 6.22 -7.30 0.93
N PHE A 142 7.42 -7.79 1.15
CA PHE A 142 8.49 -7.71 0.16
C PHE A 142 9.02 -9.10 -0.18
N HIS A 143 9.60 -9.25 -1.38
CA HIS A 143 10.35 -10.42 -1.80
C HIS A 143 11.66 -10.01 -2.48
N ARG A 144 12.66 -10.84 -2.33
CA ARG A 144 13.95 -10.71 -2.98
C ARG A 144 14.43 -12.07 -3.52
N PRO A 145 14.80 -12.11 -4.83
CA PRO A 145 14.55 -11.11 -5.88
C PRO A 145 13.05 -10.88 -6.13
N SER A 146 12.65 -10.22 -7.22
CA SER A 146 11.22 -10.12 -7.55
C SER A 146 10.64 -11.49 -7.90
N GLU A 147 9.40 -11.75 -7.47
CA GLU A 147 8.69 -12.95 -7.86
C GLU A 147 8.22 -12.88 -9.31
N GLU A 148 7.72 -11.72 -9.75
CA GLU A 148 7.32 -11.49 -11.13
C GLU A 148 8.55 -11.28 -12.03
N TYR A 149 8.47 -11.89 -13.22
CA TYR A 149 9.38 -11.62 -14.33
C TYR A 149 8.63 -10.85 -15.42
N VAL A 150 9.33 -9.92 -16.06
CA VAL A 150 8.80 -9.17 -17.21
C VAL A 150 9.76 -9.37 -18.37
N HIS A 151 9.30 -10.05 -19.43
CA HIS A 151 10.10 -10.43 -20.61
C HIS A 151 11.39 -11.19 -20.23
N GLY A 152 11.29 -12.08 -19.25
CA GLY A 152 12.43 -12.87 -18.75
C GLY A 152 13.38 -12.11 -17.83
N LYS A 153 13.10 -10.84 -17.54
CA LYS A 153 13.89 -10.04 -16.61
C LYS A 153 13.28 -10.12 -15.21
N GLN A 154 14.10 -10.49 -14.25
CA GLN A 154 13.83 -10.39 -12.82
C GLN A 154 14.40 -9.08 -12.27
N TYR A 155 13.74 -8.48 -11.29
CA TYR A 155 14.15 -7.26 -10.62
C TYR A 155 14.80 -7.59 -9.26
N ASP A 156 15.46 -6.59 -8.66
CA ASP A 156 16.19 -6.81 -7.42
C ASP A 156 15.27 -7.19 -6.24
N MET A 157 14.05 -6.63 -6.21
CA MET A 157 13.00 -6.93 -5.22
C MET A 157 11.62 -6.65 -5.82
N VAL A 158 10.58 -7.06 -5.12
CA VAL A 158 9.19 -6.63 -5.35
C VAL A 158 8.51 -6.30 -4.04
N LEU A 159 7.61 -5.34 -4.07
CA LEU A 159 6.65 -5.03 -3.02
C LEU A 159 5.27 -5.49 -3.49
N HIS A 160 4.63 -6.33 -2.72
CA HIS A 160 3.24 -6.74 -2.90
C HIS A 160 2.34 -5.97 -1.94
N LEU A 161 1.40 -5.21 -2.50
CA LEU A 161 0.33 -4.56 -1.74
C LEU A 161 -0.94 -5.40 -1.94
N MET A 162 -1.43 -6.02 -0.88
CA MET A 162 -2.58 -6.92 -0.93
C MET A 162 -3.84 -6.21 -0.44
N HIS A 163 -4.90 -6.36 -1.22
CA HIS A 163 -6.17 -5.67 -0.97
C HIS A 163 -7.33 -6.64 -1.03
N GLN A 164 -8.44 -6.30 -0.39
CA GLN A 164 -9.64 -7.11 -0.39
C GLN A 164 -10.90 -6.25 -0.41
N THR A 165 -11.92 -6.67 -1.16
CA THR A 165 -13.26 -6.07 -1.08
C THR A 165 -14.00 -6.60 0.14
N SER A 166 -15.10 -5.95 0.52
CA SER A 166 -16.02 -6.45 1.56
C SER A 166 -16.63 -7.82 1.24
N GLU A 167 -16.64 -8.19 -0.04
CA GLU A 167 -17.16 -9.48 -0.53
C GLU A 167 -16.09 -10.57 -0.59
N GLY A 168 -14.83 -10.24 -0.23
CA GLY A 168 -13.73 -11.20 -0.20
C GLY A 168 -12.94 -11.34 -1.51
N LYS A 169 -13.23 -10.55 -2.57
CA LYS A 169 -12.39 -10.52 -3.78
C LYS A 169 -11.01 -9.96 -3.42
N VAL A 170 -9.94 -10.59 -3.91
CA VAL A 170 -8.56 -10.22 -3.60
C VAL A 170 -7.89 -9.58 -4.81
N ALA A 171 -7.16 -8.50 -4.57
CA ALA A 171 -6.30 -7.86 -5.55
C ALA A 171 -4.88 -7.69 -4.99
N GLY A 172 -3.88 -8.04 -5.80
CA GLY A 172 -2.47 -7.80 -5.53
C GLY A 172 -1.92 -6.73 -6.46
N VAL A 173 -1.19 -5.76 -5.92
CA VAL A 173 -0.41 -4.81 -6.72
C VAL A 173 1.05 -5.13 -6.51
N ALA A 174 1.74 -5.50 -7.59
CA ALA A 174 3.19 -5.73 -7.59
C ALA A 174 3.91 -4.46 -8.07
N VAL A 175 4.73 -3.91 -7.18
CA VAL A 175 5.64 -2.80 -7.47
C VAL A 175 7.05 -3.35 -7.56
N LEU A 176 7.62 -3.35 -8.76
CA LEU A 176 8.98 -3.83 -9.00
C LEU A 176 10.01 -2.83 -8.43
N LEU A 177 11.02 -3.34 -7.74
CA LEU A 177 12.08 -2.54 -7.15
C LEU A 177 13.41 -2.85 -7.84
N LYS A 178 14.18 -1.80 -8.14
CA LYS A 178 15.53 -1.91 -8.69
C LYS A 178 16.53 -1.10 -7.88
N ALA A 179 17.78 -1.51 -7.93
CA ALA A 179 18.88 -0.77 -7.32
C ALA A 179 18.96 0.66 -7.87
N GLY A 180 19.14 1.63 -6.96
CA GLY A 180 19.24 3.05 -7.29
C GLY A 180 19.24 3.93 -6.05
N THR A 181 18.50 5.03 -6.11
CA THR A 181 18.34 5.92 -4.95
C THR A 181 17.53 5.26 -3.85
N ALA A 182 17.92 5.47 -2.60
CA ALA A 182 17.20 4.96 -1.43
C ALA A 182 15.74 5.46 -1.42
N ASN A 183 14.82 4.58 -1.03
CA ASN A 183 13.44 4.93 -0.77
C ASN A 183 13.25 5.18 0.72
N ARG A 184 12.79 6.38 1.07
CA ARG A 184 12.62 6.77 2.47
C ARG A 184 11.58 5.92 3.19
N ALA A 185 10.42 5.64 2.57
CA ALA A 185 9.38 4.85 3.21
C ALA A 185 9.83 3.40 3.46
N VAL A 186 10.61 2.83 2.52
CA VAL A 186 11.25 1.52 2.73
C VAL A 186 12.25 1.58 3.87
N GLN A 187 13.04 2.68 4.00
CA GLN A 187 14.00 2.81 5.10
C GLN A 187 13.28 2.88 6.45
N GLU A 188 12.21 3.62 6.56
CA GLU A 188 11.40 3.71 7.77
C GLU A 188 10.88 2.34 8.23
N ILE A 189 10.55 1.45 7.29
CA ILE A 189 10.18 0.06 7.60
C ILE A 189 11.41 -0.75 8.03
N TRP A 190 12.54 -0.62 7.30
CA TRP A 190 13.79 -1.36 7.57
C TRP A 190 14.38 -1.05 8.94
N ASP A 191 14.27 0.20 9.40
CA ASP A 191 14.74 0.62 10.72
C ASP A 191 14.01 -0.09 11.88
N HIS A 192 12.88 -0.75 11.57
CA HIS A 192 12.04 -1.46 12.54
C HIS A 192 11.91 -2.97 12.25
N MET A 193 12.68 -3.52 11.30
CA MET A 193 12.62 -4.96 11.00
C MET A 193 13.05 -5.80 12.20
N PRO A 194 12.24 -6.79 12.66
CA PRO A 194 12.70 -7.78 13.60
C PRO A 194 13.79 -8.67 12.98
N ALA A 195 14.87 -8.93 13.74
CA ALA A 195 15.96 -9.80 13.28
C ALA A 195 15.58 -11.29 13.22
N THR A 196 14.53 -11.68 13.91
CA THR A 196 13.98 -13.05 13.95
C THR A 196 12.47 -12.99 13.85
N GLU A 197 11.82 -14.14 13.64
CA GLU A 197 10.36 -14.24 13.63
C GLU A 197 9.74 -13.50 14.84
N GLY A 198 8.79 -12.62 14.56
CA GLY A 198 8.16 -11.78 15.57
C GLY A 198 7.67 -10.46 15.00
N GLN A 199 7.35 -9.54 15.89
CA GLN A 199 6.92 -8.18 15.50
C GLN A 199 7.54 -7.10 16.38
N ASN A 200 7.93 -5.99 15.78
CA ASN A 200 8.37 -4.80 16.48
C ASN A 200 7.27 -3.74 16.48
N LEU A 201 6.94 -3.23 17.65
CA LEU A 201 6.05 -2.08 17.81
C LEU A 201 6.77 -0.82 17.33
N VAL A 202 6.11 -0.07 16.47
CA VAL A 202 6.59 1.23 15.98
C VAL A 202 5.78 2.33 16.63
N ASN A 203 6.42 3.24 17.33
CA ASN A 203 5.77 4.34 18.02
C ASN A 203 6.06 5.67 17.32
N GLY A 204 5.01 6.45 17.06
CA GLY A 204 5.15 7.83 16.61
C GLY A 204 5.62 8.00 15.16
N LEU A 205 5.53 6.96 14.34
CA LEU A 205 5.82 7.01 12.92
C LEU A 205 4.52 6.84 12.12
N ASP A 206 4.23 7.81 11.27
CA ASP A 206 3.18 7.70 10.26
C ASP A 206 3.80 7.31 8.92
N LEU A 207 3.23 6.29 8.29
CA LEU A 207 3.60 5.83 6.96
C LEU A 207 2.46 6.08 5.97
N ASN A 208 2.81 6.60 4.78
CA ASN A 208 1.90 6.63 3.65
C ASN A 208 2.35 5.60 2.61
N PRO A 209 1.59 4.52 2.34
CA PRO A 209 1.97 3.52 1.34
C PRO A 209 2.13 4.09 -0.08
N ALA A 210 1.51 5.23 -0.39
CA ALA A 210 1.69 5.90 -1.68
C ALA A 210 3.14 6.30 -1.97
N LEU A 211 3.98 6.47 -0.94
CA LEU A 211 5.41 6.78 -1.10
C LEU A 211 6.22 5.60 -1.68
N MET A 212 5.63 4.42 -1.73
CA MET A 212 6.21 3.22 -2.34
C MET A 212 5.59 2.90 -3.70
N LEU A 213 4.78 3.79 -4.27
CA LEU A 213 4.26 3.68 -5.63
C LEU A 213 5.13 4.46 -6.62
N PRO A 214 5.23 4.01 -7.89
CA PRO A 214 5.87 4.81 -8.92
C PRO A 214 5.02 6.03 -9.29
N GLY A 215 5.64 7.09 -9.81
CA GLY A 215 4.94 8.27 -10.28
C GLY A 215 3.95 8.02 -11.43
N ASN A 216 4.11 6.92 -12.16
CA ASN A 216 3.17 6.48 -13.19
C ASN A 216 2.59 5.11 -12.83
N THR A 217 1.36 5.09 -12.38
CA THR A 217 0.57 3.89 -12.08
C THR A 217 -0.42 3.52 -13.19
N ALA A 218 -0.54 4.33 -14.26
CA ALA A 218 -1.44 4.06 -15.37
C ALA A 218 -0.93 2.93 -16.28
N ALA A 219 0.38 2.68 -16.28
CA ALA A 219 1.01 1.64 -17.08
C ALA A 219 1.20 0.37 -16.25
N TYR A 220 0.40 -0.68 -16.55
CA TYR A 220 0.45 -1.93 -15.79
C TYR A 220 0.04 -3.14 -16.63
N TYR A 221 0.38 -4.33 -16.14
CA TYR A 221 -0.13 -5.61 -16.59
C TYR A 221 -1.18 -6.12 -15.62
N MET A 222 -2.17 -6.86 -16.13
CA MET A 222 -3.24 -7.46 -15.32
C MET A 222 -3.44 -8.93 -15.70
N TYR A 223 -3.48 -9.82 -14.71
CA TYR A 223 -3.78 -11.22 -14.91
C TYR A 223 -4.48 -11.83 -13.69
N GLN A 224 -5.17 -12.97 -13.88
CA GLN A 224 -5.73 -13.76 -12.79
C GLN A 224 -4.70 -14.75 -12.30
N GLY A 225 -4.54 -14.83 -10.98
CA GLY A 225 -3.53 -15.65 -10.36
C GLY A 225 -3.89 -16.09 -8.95
N SER A 226 -2.87 -16.32 -8.14
CA SER A 226 -2.99 -16.79 -6.75
C SER A 226 -2.16 -15.94 -5.80
N VAL A 227 -2.31 -16.15 -4.49
CA VAL A 227 -1.25 -15.79 -3.54
C VAL A 227 -0.02 -16.65 -3.81
N THR A 228 1.18 -16.11 -3.58
CA THR A 228 2.45 -16.72 -3.96
C THR A 228 3.07 -17.58 -2.86
N ALA A 229 2.38 -17.71 -1.73
CA ALA A 229 2.76 -18.53 -0.59
C ALA A 229 1.60 -19.44 -0.18
N PRO A 230 1.83 -20.55 0.55
CA PRO A 230 0.75 -21.35 1.10
C PRO A 230 -0.30 -20.51 1.84
N PRO A 231 -1.59 -20.73 1.58
CA PRO A 231 -2.21 -21.87 0.89
C PRO A 231 -2.35 -21.73 -0.64
N CYS A 232 -1.68 -20.79 -1.30
CA CYS A 232 -1.69 -20.58 -2.75
C CYS A 232 -3.09 -20.37 -3.35
N THR A 233 -3.98 -19.77 -2.59
CA THR A 233 -5.39 -19.55 -2.98
C THR A 233 -5.46 -18.77 -4.29
N GLU A 234 -6.19 -19.33 -5.28
CA GLU A 234 -6.46 -18.72 -6.57
C GLU A 234 -7.56 -17.64 -6.48
N GLY A 235 -7.79 -16.91 -7.58
CA GLY A 235 -8.78 -15.83 -7.64
C GLY A 235 -8.22 -14.47 -7.24
N VAL A 236 -6.90 -14.30 -7.23
CA VAL A 236 -6.25 -13.01 -7.05
C VAL A 236 -6.14 -12.28 -8.39
N THR A 237 -6.67 -11.07 -8.48
CA THR A 237 -6.39 -10.18 -9.60
C THR A 237 -5.07 -9.45 -9.35
N TRP A 238 -4.06 -9.75 -10.15
CA TRP A 238 -2.76 -9.09 -10.08
C TRP A 238 -2.67 -7.89 -10.99
N PHE A 239 -2.15 -6.78 -10.47
CA PHE A 239 -1.78 -5.56 -11.18
C PHE A 239 -0.27 -5.35 -11.03
N VAL A 240 0.51 -5.65 -12.07
CA VAL A 240 1.97 -5.50 -12.05
C VAL A 240 2.33 -4.16 -12.69
N LEU A 241 2.79 -3.21 -11.89
CA LEU A 241 3.14 -1.86 -12.37
C LEU A 241 4.40 -1.91 -13.24
N LYS A 242 4.34 -1.32 -14.45
CA LYS A 242 5.45 -1.37 -15.41
C LYS A 242 6.65 -0.50 -15.01
N THR A 243 6.41 0.56 -14.25
CA THR A 243 7.45 1.48 -13.82
C THR A 243 8.01 1.02 -12.48
N PRO A 244 9.26 0.59 -12.38
CA PRO A 244 9.86 0.23 -11.10
C PRO A 244 10.17 1.48 -10.28
N ILE A 245 10.14 1.32 -8.95
CA ILE A 245 10.75 2.28 -8.04
C ILE A 245 12.20 1.89 -7.73
N THR A 246 12.95 2.77 -7.05
CA THR A 246 14.32 2.51 -6.65
C THR A 246 14.44 2.31 -5.15
N VAL A 247 15.36 1.43 -4.77
CA VAL A 247 15.87 1.25 -3.41
C VAL A 247 17.40 1.22 -3.47
N SER A 248 18.08 1.62 -2.39
CA SER A 248 19.54 1.61 -2.44
C SER A 248 20.11 0.19 -2.34
N PRO A 249 21.35 -0.05 -2.81
CA PRO A 249 22.03 -1.33 -2.60
C PRO A 249 22.11 -1.74 -1.13
N GLU A 250 22.23 -0.76 -0.21
CA GLU A 250 22.25 -1.00 1.23
C GLU A 250 20.90 -1.48 1.74
N GLN A 251 19.79 -0.91 1.23
CA GLN A 251 18.44 -1.37 1.56
C GLN A 251 18.19 -2.80 1.06
N ILE A 252 18.61 -3.11 -0.17
CA ILE A 252 18.54 -4.48 -0.70
C ILE A 252 19.37 -5.43 0.17
N SER A 253 20.60 -5.03 0.52
CA SER A 253 21.50 -5.82 1.35
C SER A 253 20.96 -6.05 2.76
N ALA A 254 20.30 -5.05 3.35
CA ALA A 254 19.68 -5.18 4.67
C ALA A 254 18.58 -6.23 4.68
N PHE A 255 17.70 -6.24 3.67
CA PHE A 255 16.67 -7.27 3.53
C PHE A 255 17.28 -8.65 3.25
N ALA A 256 18.28 -8.72 2.37
CA ALA A 256 18.97 -9.95 1.99
C ALA A 256 19.65 -10.69 3.15
N LYS A 257 20.00 -9.99 4.24
CA LYS A 257 20.54 -10.63 5.46
C LYS A 257 19.51 -11.52 6.15
N LEU A 258 18.23 -11.19 6.02
CA LEU A 258 17.13 -11.97 6.57
C LEU A 258 16.60 -12.97 5.54
N TYR A 259 16.42 -12.50 4.31
CA TYR A 259 15.79 -13.23 3.21
C TYR A 259 16.63 -13.09 1.95
N PRO A 260 17.65 -13.96 1.74
CA PRO A 260 18.48 -13.90 0.54
C PRO A 260 17.73 -14.33 -0.71
N ASP A 261 16.74 -15.23 -0.57
CA ASP A 261 15.88 -15.74 -1.64
C ASP A 261 14.58 -16.23 -1.02
N ASP A 262 13.52 -15.41 -1.09
CA ASP A 262 12.20 -15.70 -0.52
C ASP A 262 11.11 -15.66 -1.59
N VAL A 263 11.35 -16.37 -2.71
CA VAL A 263 10.47 -16.36 -3.87
C VAL A 263 9.96 -17.75 -4.23
N ARG A 264 8.73 -17.79 -4.69
CA ARG A 264 8.16 -18.97 -5.32
C ARG A 264 8.67 -19.08 -6.76
N PRO A 265 9.02 -20.26 -7.28
CA PRO A 265 9.32 -20.47 -8.69
C PRO A 265 8.17 -20.02 -9.61
N LEU A 266 8.53 -19.60 -10.83
CA LEU A 266 7.55 -19.20 -11.85
C LEU A 266 6.56 -20.33 -12.13
N GLN A 267 5.32 -19.97 -12.24
CA GLN A 267 4.22 -20.87 -12.51
C GLN A 267 3.80 -20.81 -13.99
N PRO A 268 3.35 -21.92 -14.57
CA PRO A 268 2.91 -21.96 -15.96
C PRO A 268 1.67 -21.08 -16.17
N LEU A 269 1.62 -20.40 -17.30
CA LEU A 269 0.49 -19.51 -17.63
C LEU A 269 -0.83 -20.28 -17.87
N ASN A 270 -0.75 -21.54 -18.31
CA ASN A 270 -1.90 -22.44 -18.51
C ASN A 270 -3.01 -21.83 -19.38
N GLY A 271 -2.65 -21.05 -20.40
CA GLY A 271 -3.60 -20.39 -21.29
C GLY A 271 -4.24 -19.12 -20.76
N ARG A 272 -3.88 -18.67 -19.55
CA ARG A 272 -4.34 -17.37 -19.05
C ARG A 272 -3.83 -16.23 -19.94
N ILE A 273 -4.67 -15.20 -20.03
CA ILE A 273 -4.36 -13.99 -20.77
C ILE A 273 -3.76 -12.97 -19.80
N VAL A 274 -2.63 -12.38 -20.19
CA VAL A 274 -2.10 -11.20 -19.53
C VAL A 274 -2.52 -9.97 -20.33
N ASN A 275 -3.36 -9.15 -19.74
CA ASN A 275 -3.75 -7.86 -20.30
C ASN A 275 -2.69 -6.81 -20.01
N GLU A 276 -2.51 -5.87 -20.93
CA GLU A 276 -1.58 -4.75 -20.81
C GLU A 276 -2.32 -3.45 -21.09
N SER A 277 -2.16 -2.46 -20.20
CA SER A 277 -2.69 -1.12 -20.40
C SER A 277 -2.09 -0.48 -21.66
N LYS A 278 -2.94 0.21 -22.44
CA LYS A 278 -2.53 0.98 -23.63
C LYS A 278 -1.66 2.17 -23.26
#